data_60551291ce02920196f64b736b7554fb
#
_entry.id   60551291ce02920196f64b736b7554fb
#
_cell.length_a   1.000
_cell.length_b   1.000
_cell.length_c   1.000
_cell.angle_alpha   90.00
_cell.angle_beta   90.00
_cell.angle_gamma   90.00
#
_symmetry.space_group_name_H-M   'P 1'
#
loop_
_entity.id
_entity.type
_entity.pdbx_description
1 polymer ?
#
loop_
_entity_poly.entity_id
_entity_poly.type
_entity_poly.pdbx_seq_one_letter_code
_entity_poly.pdbx_strand_id
1 'polypeptide(L)'
;MQRVRSEVYYRFPECKDSSDEWRCGQSHHLGASTEESEDNCAVMAVKELRDYLENGNITHSVNYPACDMGICKAAGRITICHKNIPNMLGQLTGACAAEGINIEDMTNKSKGDWAYTMMDIGSEVSEALVEKLAAINGVVKVRKVK
;
A
#
# COMPACT_ATOMS: atom_id res chain seq x y z
N MET A 1 -3.77 -4.83 26.16
CA MET A 1 -4.17 -4.23 24.88
C MET A 1 -3.71 -2.78 24.89
N GLN A 2 -2.50 -2.52 24.37
CA GLN A 2 -1.89 -1.18 24.39
C GLN A 2 -2.42 -0.37 23.21
N ARG A 3 -3.08 0.75 23.51
CA ARG A 3 -3.46 1.76 22.51
C ARG A 3 -2.18 2.39 21.94
N VAL A 4 -1.91 2.20 20.66
CA VAL A 4 -0.92 2.98 19.94
C VAL A 4 -1.52 4.36 19.70
N ARG A 5 -1.01 5.37 20.43
CA ARG A 5 -1.33 6.78 20.19
C ARG A 5 -0.43 7.26 19.07
N SER A 6 -1.00 7.56 17.92
CA SER A 6 -0.32 8.32 16.88
C SER A 6 -0.45 9.80 17.20
N GLU A 7 0.60 10.41 17.74
CA GLU A 7 0.67 11.85 17.95
C GLU A 7 1.11 12.52 16.63
N VAL A 8 0.22 13.31 16.05
CA VAL A 8 0.54 14.17 14.90
C VAL A 8 0.75 15.58 15.43
N TYR A 9 1.99 16.07 15.37
CA TYR A 9 2.34 17.42 15.77
C TYR A 9 2.10 18.39 14.61
N TYR A 10 1.17 19.31 14.77
CA TYR A 10 1.07 20.50 13.91
C TYR A 10 1.85 21.64 14.56
N ARG A 11 2.86 22.15 13.84
CA ARG A 11 3.57 23.36 14.23
C ARG A 11 2.75 24.56 13.77
N PHE A 12 2.07 25.23 14.69
CA PHE A 12 1.48 26.52 14.40
C PHE A 12 2.58 27.60 14.37
N PRO A 13 2.47 28.63 13.49
CA PRO A 13 3.40 29.75 13.49
C PRO A 13 3.35 30.47 14.83
N GLU A 14 4.53 30.82 15.33
CA GLU A 14 4.73 31.46 16.62
C GLU A 14 3.91 32.78 16.75
N CYS A 15 2.93 32.79 17.60
CA CYS A 15 2.41 34.05 18.14
C CYS A 15 3.44 34.62 19.11
N LYS A 16 4.12 35.68 18.68
CA LYS A 16 4.96 36.51 19.55
C LYS A 16 4.05 37.47 20.30
N ASP A 17 3.68 37.12 21.51
CA ASP A 17 3.38 38.11 22.53
C ASP A 17 3.68 37.58 23.93
N SER A 18 4.38 38.41 24.69
CA SER A 18 5.20 38.06 25.82
C SER A 18 4.45 38.24 27.17
N SER A 19 3.34 37.60 27.38
CA SER A 19 2.75 37.70 28.73
C SER A 19 1.80 36.61 29.21
N ASP A 20 1.59 35.55 28.48
CA ASP A 20 0.74 34.46 29.00
C ASP A 20 1.36 33.10 28.77
N GLU A 21 1.49 32.33 29.84
CA GLU A 21 1.78 30.89 29.83
C GLU A 21 0.70 30.12 29.06
N TRP A 22 0.75 30.17 27.76
CA TRP A 22 -0.04 29.25 26.94
C TRP A 22 0.64 27.89 26.99
N ARG A 23 0.13 27.01 27.83
CA ARG A 23 0.36 25.58 27.70
C ARG A 23 -0.02 25.22 26.29
N CYS A 24 0.98 24.87 25.50
CA CYS A 24 0.79 24.24 24.19
C CYS A 24 0.01 22.94 24.42
N GLY A 25 -1.31 23.06 24.44
CA GLY A 25 -2.20 21.90 24.58
C GLY A 25 -1.99 21.03 23.37
N GLN A 26 -1.66 19.77 23.59
CA GLN A 26 -1.72 18.75 22.55
C GLN A 26 -3.13 18.80 21.94
N SER A 27 -3.28 19.44 20.78
CA SER A 27 -4.53 19.34 20.05
C SER A 27 -4.62 17.94 19.47
N HIS A 28 -5.50 17.15 20.03
CA HIS A 28 -5.89 15.92 19.38
C HIS A 28 -6.42 16.25 17.99
N HIS A 29 -6.15 15.38 17.01
CA HIS A 29 -6.70 15.52 15.68
C HIS A 29 -8.23 15.39 15.77
N LEU A 30 -8.93 16.52 15.86
CA LEU A 30 -10.38 16.59 16.10
C LEU A 30 -11.21 16.36 14.82
N GLY A 31 -10.57 16.07 13.68
CA GLY A 31 -11.25 15.87 12.40
C GLY A 31 -12.19 14.66 12.33
N ALA A 32 -12.14 13.77 13.30
CA ALA A 32 -12.97 12.57 13.37
C ALA A 32 -13.65 12.41 14.76
N SER A 33 -13.96 13.51 15.44
CA SER A 33 -14.51 13.47 16.81
C SER A 33 -16.03 13.55 16.87
N THR A 34 -16.72 13.48 15.75
CA THR A 34 -18.17 13.29 15.71
C THR A 34 -18.47 11.82 15.45
N GLU A 35 -19.54 11.29 16.02
CA GLU A 35 -20.00 9.91 15.85
C GLU A 35 -20.10 9.53 14.35
N GLU A 36 -20.67 10.42 13.54
CA GLU A 36 -20.75 10.25 12.08
C GLU A 36 -19.36 10.16 11.42
N SER A 37 -18.39 10.95 11.86
CA SER A 37 -17.02 10.91 11.31
C SER A 37 -16.28 9.64 11.71
N GLU A 38 -16.50 9.15 12.93
CA GLU A 38 -15.92 7.88 13.40
C GLU A 38 -16.48 6.70 12.62
N ASP A 39 -17.79 6.66 12.41
CA ASP A 39 -18.46 5.64 11.62
C ASP A 39 -17.99 5.66 10.15
N ASN A 40 -17.93 6.83 9.53
CA ASN A 40 -17.45 6.97 8.16
C ASN A 40 -15.99 6.55 8.01
N CYS A 41 -15.11 6.90 8.95
CA CYS A 41 -13.72 6.46 8.96
C CYS A 41 -13.60 4.94 9.10
N ALA A 42 -14.39 4.33 9.98
CA ALA A 42 -14.40 2.89 10.17
C ALA A 42 -14.87 2.16 8.91
N VAL A 43 -15.97 2.60 8.30
CA VAL A 43 -16.51 2.03 7.05
C VAL A 43 -15.51 2.18 5.90
N MET A 44 -14.86 3.34 5.77
CA MET A 44 -13.86 3.58 4.73
C MET A 44 -12.64 2.67 4.91
N ALA A 45 -12.12 2.57 6.13
CA ALA A 45 -10.98 1.71 6.44
C ALA A 45 -11.26 0.23 6.15
N VAL A 46 -12.47 -0.24 6.49
CA VAL A 46 -12.89 -1.62 6.20
C VAL A 46 -13.00 -1.88 4.70
N LYS A 47 -13.57 -0.93 3.94
CA LYS A 47 -13.66 -1.04 2.47
C LYS A 47 -12.30 -1.11 1.81
N GLU A 48 -11.35 -0.24 2.21
CA GLU A 48 -10.00 -0.21 1.67
C GLU A 48 -9.23 -1.49 2.04
N LEU A 49 -9.34 -1.94 3.28
CA LEU A 49 -8.71 -3.19 3.70
C LEU A 49 -9.27 -4.40 2.95
N ARG A 50 -10.57 -4.45 2.76
CA ARG A 50 -11.23 -5.49 1.98
C ARG A 50 -10.75 -5.49 0.52
N ASP A 51 -10.71 -4.32 -0.13
CA ASP A 51 -10.25 -4.20 -1.50
C ASP A 51 -8.77 -4.60 -1.65
N TYR A 52 -7.94 -4.22 -0.69
CA TYR A 52 -6.56 -4.68 -0.63
C TYR A 52 -6.48 -6.21 -0.47
N LEU A 53 -7.29 -6.80 0.40
CA LEU A 53 -7.26 -8.25 0.65
C LEU A 53 -7.80 -9.06 -0.53
N GLU A 54 -8.88 -8.61 -1.15
CA GLU A 54 -9.57 -9.32 -2.23
C GLU A 54 -8.98 -9.05 -3.61
N ASN A 55 -8.53 -7.82 -3.89
CA ASN A 55 -8.09 -7.38 -5.21
C ASN A 55 -6.63 -6.90 -5.25
N GLY A 56 -6.01 -6.65 -4.11
CA GLY A 56 -4.65 -6.12 -4.05
C GLY A 56 -4.53 -4.62 -4.28
N ASN A 57 -5.63 -3.89 -4.43
CA ASN A 57 -5.62 -2.45 -4.67
C ASN A 57 -5.15 -1.68 -3.45
N ILE A 58 -4.42 -0.59 -3.67
CA ILE A 58 -3.94 0.33 -2.64
C ILE A 58 -4.44 1.73 -2.97
N THR A 59 -5.19 2.35 -2.04
CA THR A 59 -5.73 3.71 -2.23
C THR A 59 -5.02 4.75 -1.35
N HIS A 60 -5.06 4.65 -0.04
CA HIS A 60 -4.56 5.67 0.88
C HIS A 60 -3.36 5.20 1.71
N SER A 61 -2.40 4.50 1.11
CA SER A 61 -1.20 4.08 1.81
C SER A 61 -0.23 5.24 2.06
N VAL A 62 0.35 5.28 3.26
CA VAL A 62 1.40 6.23 3.61
C VAL A 62 2.70 5.92 2.87
N ASN A 63 3.08 4.65 2.78
CA ASN A 63 4.38 4.20 2.27
C ASN A 63 4.38 3.87 0.79
N TYR A 64 3.25 3.37 0.27
CA TYR A 64 3.12 2.96 -1.12
C TYR A 64 2.26 3.91 -1.93
N PRO A 65 2.47 4.00 -3.24
CA PRO A 65 1.63 4.81 -4.12
C PRO A 65 0.24 4.19 -4.26
N ALA A 66 -0.75 5.01 -4.59
CA ALA A 66 -2.06 4.52 -4.99
C ALA A 66 -1.90 3.67 -6.26
N CYS A 67 -2.38 2.45 -6.21
CA CYS A 67 -2.31 1.48 -7.30
C CYS A 67 -3.60 0.67 -7.33
N ASP A 68 -4.32 0.79 -8.42
CA ASP A 68 -5.64 0.17 -8.59
C ASP A 68 -5.73 -0.44 -10.00
N MET A 69 -6.09 -1.70 -10.06
CA MET A 69 -6.39 -2.46 -11.27
C MET A 69 -7.84 -2.99 -11.26
N GLY A 70 -8.66 -2.47 -10.35
CA GLY A 70 -10.03 -2.90 -10.17
C GLY A 70 -10.16 -4.33 -9.65
N ILE A 71 -11.34 -4.90 -9.84
CA ILE A 71 -11.65 -6.27 -9.41
C ILE A 71 -10.86 -7.25 -10.27
N CYS A 72 -10.17 -8.19 -9.63
CA CYS A 72 -9.41 -9.23 -10.31
C CYS A 72 -10.33 -10.16 -11.12
N LYS A 73 -10.25 -10.06 -12.44
CA LYS A 73 -10.97 -10.96 -13.39
C LYS A 73 -10.08 -12.05 -13.96
N ALA A 74 -8.77 -11.89 -13.89
CA ALA A 74 -7.78 -12.84 -14.38
C ALA A 74 -7.82 -14.17 -13.59
N ALA A 75 -7.18 -15.20 -14.13
CA ALA A 75 -7.05 -16.50 -13.48
C ALA A 75 -6.19 -16.40 -12.21
N GLY A 76 -5.16 -15.55 -12.24
CA GLY A 76 -4.32 -15.25 -11.09
C GLY A 76 -3.91 -13.78 -11.03
N ARG A 77 -3.79 -13.24 -9.81
CA ARG A 77 -3.22 -11.90 -9.54
C ARG A 77 -2.15 -11.99 -8.50
N ILE A 78 -1.02 -11.37 -8.80
CA ILE A 78 0.13 -11.26 -7.90
C ILE A 78 0.37 -9.79 -7.59
N THR A 79 0.66 -9.50 -6.34
CA THR A 79 1.08 -8.17 -5.91
C THR A 79 2.46 -8.23 -5.28
N ILE A 80 3.31 -7.26 -5.62
CA ILE A 80 4.72 -7.25 -5.26
C ILE A 80 5.09 -5.90 -4.68
N CYS A 81 5.51 -5.89 -3.42
CA CYS A 81 6.14 -4.75 -2.78
C CYS A 81 7.65 -4.83 -3.02
N HIS A 82 8.26 -3.82 -3.61
CA HIS A 82 9.69 -3.84 -3.90
C HIS A 82 10.32 -2.45 -3.81
N LYS A 83 11.64 -2.40 -3.79
CA LYS A 83 12.40 -1.16 -3.90
C LYS A 83 12.33 -0.64 -5.33
N ASN A 84 12.29 0.68 -5.46
CA ASN A 84 12.30 1.36 -6.75
C ASN A 84 13.74 1.44 -7.30
N ILE A 85 14.23 0.33 -7.82
CA ILE A 85 15.59 0.20 -8.37
C ILE A 85 15.55 -0.13 -9.86
N PRO A 86 16.62 0.21 -10.63
CA PRO A 86 16.70 -0.09 -12.05
C PRO A 86 16.52 -1.59 -12.35
N ASN A 87 15.93 -1.89 -13.50
CA ASN A 87 15.71 -3.26 -14.01
C ASN A 87 14.83 -4.17 -13.14
N MET A 88 14.11 -3.64 -12.15
CA MET A 88 13.21 -4.46 -11.32
C MET A 88 12.10 -5.10 -12.15
N LEU A 89 11.42 -4.30 -12.99
CA LEU A 89 10.35 -4.80 -13.85
C LEU A 89 10.87 -5.88 -14.84
N GLY A 90 12.07 -5.70 -15.39
CA GLY A 90 12.69 -6.69 -16.25
C GLY A 90 12.92 -8.03 -15.56
N GLN A 91 13.32 -8.01 -14.29
CA GLN A 91 13.50 -9.22 -13.49
C GLN A 91 12.16 -9.88 -13.16
N LEU A 92 11.14 -9.10 -12.78
CA LEU A 92 9.80 -9.60 -12.47
C LEU A 92 9.15 -10.26 -13.70
N THR A 93 9.15 -9.57 -14.84
CA THR A 93 8.57 -10.09 -16.08
C THR A 93 9.39 -11.27 -16.63
N GLY A 94 10.72 -11.22 -16.49
CA GLY A 94 11.61 -12.32 -16.86
C GLY A 94 11.35 -13.59 -16.05
N ALA A 95 11.05 -13.48 -14.76
CA ALA A 95 10.69 -14.62 -13.93
C ALA A 95 9.35 -15.26 -14.39
N CYS A 96 8.36 -14.46 -14.78
CA CYS A 96 7.11 -14.97 -15.34
C CYS A 96 7.36 -15.65 -16.71
N ALA A 97 8.17 -15.04 -17.58
CA ALA A 97 8.51 -15.59 -18.88
C ALA A 97 9.26 -16.92 -18.78
N ALA A 98 10.17 -17.06 -17.80
CA ALA A 98 10.89 -18.31 -17.55
C ALA A 98 9.99 -19.48 -17.14
N GLU A 99 8.84 -19.18 -16.55
CA GLU A 99 7.80 -20.18 -16.24
C GLU A 99 6.77 -20.37 -17.38
N GLY A 100 6.95 -19.65 -18.50
CA GLY A 100 6.00 -19.69 -19.61
C GLY A 100 4.63 -19.06 -19.30
N ILE A 101 4.59 -18.18 -18.29
CA ILE A 101 3.36 -17.53 -17.83
C ILE A 101 3.16 -16.23 -18.60
N ASN A 102 1.98 -16.08 -19.21
CA ASN A 102 1.58 -14.85 -19.87
C ASN A 102 1.05 -13.82 -18.85
N ILE A 103 1.52 -12.59 -18.97
CA ILE A 103 1.01 -11.44 -18.22
C ILE A 103 -0.08 -10.79 -19.06
N GLU A 104 -1.30 -10.72 -18.53
CA GLU A 104 -2.45 -10.13 -19.21
C GLU A 104 -2.54 -8.62 -18.97
N ASP A 105 -2.27 -8.21 -17.75
CA ASP A 105 -2.23 -6.79 -17.36
C ASP A 105 -1.17 -6.59 -16.28
N MET A 106 -0.56 -5.41 -16.26
CA MET A 106 0.45 -5.05 -15.27
C MET A 106 0.43 -3.57 -14.98
N THR A 107 0.41 -3.25 -13.71
CA THR A 107 0.55 -1.87 -13.24
C THR A 107 1.69 -1.79 -12.23
N ASN A 108 2.59 -0.83 -12.46
CA ASN A 108 3.65 -0.49 -11.53
C ASN A 108 3.55 0.98 -11.16
N LYS A 109 3.56 1.27 -9.89
CA LYS A 109 3.60 2.63 -9.35
C LYS A 109 4.72 2.75 -8.33
N SER A 110 5.40 3.89 -8.32
CA SER A 110 6.48 4.16 -7.37
C SER A 110 6.21 5.43 -6.56
N LYS A 111 6.70 5.45 -5.33
CA LYS A 111 6.68 6.59 -4.42
C LYS A 111 7.98 6.63 -3.64
N GLY A 112 8.89 7.52 -4.06
CA GLY A 112 10.25 7.56 -3.52
C GLY A 112 11.00 6.26 -3.75
N ASP A 113 11.51 5.66 -2.69
CA ASP A 113 12.31 4.43 -2.72
C ASP A 113 11.49 3.15 -2.84
N TRP A 114 10.18 3.26 -2.79
CA TRP A 114 9.27 2.12 -2.78
C TRP A 114 8.41 2.07 -4.04
N ALA A 115 8.16 0.88 -4.50
CA ALA A 115 7.27 0.63 -5.62
C ALA A 115 6.34 -0.56 -5.32
N TYR A 116 5.20 -0.51 -5.94
CA TYR A 116 4.19 -1.55 -5.87
C TYR A 116 3.80 -1.98 -7.28
N THR A 117 3.98 -3.25 -7.56
CA THR A 117 3.61 -3.85 -8.85
C THR A 117 2.45 -4.82 -8.65
N MET A 118 1.45 -4.69 -9.48
CA MET A 118 0.36 -5.66 -9.62
C MET A 118 0.46 -6.30 -11.00
N MET A 119 0.29 -7.61 -11.06
CA MET A 119 0.31 -8.37 -12.31
C MET A 119 -0.87 -9.34 -12.33
N ASP A 120 -1.64 -9.29 -13.40
CA ASP A 120 -2.68 -10.23 -13.74
C ASP A 120 -2.10 -11.24 -14.73
N ILE A 121 -2.24 -12.52 -14.42
CA ILE A 121 -1.69 -13.61 -15.22
C ILE A 121 -2.79 -14.54 -15.68
N GLY A 122 -2.59 -15.13 -16.88
CA GLY A 122 -3.55 -16.01 -17.54
C GLY A 122 -3.63 -17.42 -16.96
N SER A 123 -2.90 -17.70 -15.88
CA SER A 123 -2.87 -19.00 -15.21
C SER A 123 -2.96 -18.84 -13.70
N GLU A 124 -3.20 -19.93 -12.99
CA GLU A 124 -3.12 -19.91 -11.53
C GLU A 124 -1.69 -19.60 -11.05
N VAL A 125 -1.59 -18.86 -9.96
CA VAL A 125 -0.31 -18.54 -9.33
C VAL A 125 0.26 -19.76 -8.65
N SER A 126 1.42 -20.24 -9.12
CA SER A 126 2.15 -21.34 -8.48
C SER A 126 3.01 -20.83 -7.32
N GLU A 127 3.18 -21.66 -6.29
CA GLU A 127 4.10 -21.35 -5.17
C GLU A 127 5.54 -21.17 -5.66
N ALA A 128 5.96 -21.96 -6.64
CA ALA A 128 7.29 -21.86 -7.24
C ALA A 128 7.55 -20.48 -7.86
N LEU A 129 6.55 -19.88 -8.52
CA LEU A 129 6.64 -18.52 -9.04
C LEU A 129 6.77 -17.50 -7.92
N VAL A 130 5.97 -17.64 -6.86
CA VAL A 130 6.02 -16.74 -5.69
C VAL A 130 7.40 -16.76 -5.04
N GLU A 131 7.99 -17.94 -4.86
CA GLU A 131 9.34 -18.11 -4.29
C GLU A 131 10.41 -17.48 -5.20
N LYS A 132 10.32 -17.69 -6.51
CA LYS A 132 11.26 -17.08 -7.48
C LYS A 132 11.18 -15.55 -7.46
N LEU A 133 9.97 -15.01 -7.45
CA LEU A 133 9.76 -13.55 -7.35
C LEU A 133 10.28 -13.00 -6.02
N ALA A 134 10.06 -13.72 -4.92
CA ALA A 134 10.54 -13.31 -3.60
C ALA A 134 12.06 -13.36 -3.46
N ALA A 135 12.74 -14.21 -4.24
CA ALA A 135 14.19 -14.31 -4.24
C ALA A 135 14.90 -13.16 -4.99
N ILE A 136 14.16 -12.35 -5.75
CA ILE A 136 14.73 -11.21 -6.50
C ILE A 136 15.20 -10.14 -5.51
N ASN A 137 16.46 -9.71 -5.68
CA ASN A 137 17.02 -8.67 -4.82
C ASN A 137 16.25 -7.36 -4.95
N GLY A 138 15.80 -6.82 -3.83
CA GLY A 138 14.98 -5.61 -3.77
C GLY A 138 13.47 -5.88 -3.66
N VAL A 139 13.02 -7.11 -3.83
CA VAL A 139 11.66 -7.52 -3.50
C VAL A 139 11.55 -7.67 -1.98
N VAL A 140 10.50 -7.10 -1.41
CA VAL A 140 10.23 -7.13 0.04
C VAL A 140 9.15 -8.14 0.36
N LYS A 141 8.11 -8.17 -0.45
CA LYS A 141 6.99 -9.07 -0.25
C LYS A 141 6.30 -9.38 -1.57
N VAL A 142 6.03 -10.65 -1.78
CA VAL A 142 5.15 -11.14 -2.85
C VAL A 142 3.90 -11.71 -2.21
N ARG A 143 2.76 -11.43 -2.81
CA ARG A 143 1.48 -11.93 -2.33
C ARG A 143 0.65 -12.42 -3.50
N LYS A 144 0.19 -13.65 -3.40
CA LYS A 144 -0.88 -14.19 -4.24
C LYS A 144 -2.21 -13.61 -3.74
N VAL A 145 -2.96 -12.98 -4.61
CA VAL A 145 -4.29 -12.44 -4.33
C VAL A 145 -5.36 -13.44 -4.76
N LYS A 146 -5.12 -14.06 -5.92
CA LYS A 146 -6.03 -15.06 -6.48
C LYS A 146 -5.25 -16.14 -7.21
#